data_941ca4697e3e8400942b49ff4b282820
#
_entry.id   941ca4697e3e8400942b49ff4b282820
#
_cell.length_a   1.000
_cell.length_b   1.000
_cell.length_c   1.000
_cell.angle_alpha   90.00
_cell.angle_beta   90.00
_cell.angle_gamma   90.00
#
_symmetry.space_group_name_H-M   'P 1'
#
loop_
_entity.id
_entity.type
_entity.pdbx_description
1 polymer ?
#
loop_
_entity_poly.entity_id
_entity_poly.type
_entity_poly.pdbx_seq_one_letter_code
_entity_poly.pdbx_strand_id
1 'polypeptide(L)'
;SPASQSLPRELSLSNDYELLQRFVPELEQLRIEEEDEDDTGSLQIEVLATFEWEEGHAPSETFGVSVLNGTQLIGVNCSGTFEESPCMGFAGDSAMGPILPVETNSVTVHIIVDHQIIESIFNNRTAMVTYATPSSETQTAVSLFGTTNLKSSSIQTWKLRDANNF
;
A
#
# COMPACT_ATOMS: atom_id res chain seq x y z
N SER A 1 -0.98 -24.83 9.03
CA SER A 1 -0.49 -23.80 8.09
C SER A 1 0.82 -23.24 8.64
N PRO A 2 1.81 -22.98 7.79
CA PRO A 2 3.01 -22.30 8.25
C PRO A 2 2.61 -20.94 8.83
N ALA A 3 3.09 -20.63 10.02
CA ALA A 3 2.93 -19.31 10.59
C ALA A 3 3.81 -18.33 9.80
N SER A 4 3.25 -17.22 9.36
CA SER A 4 3.99 -16.12 8.78
C SER A 4 4.13 -15.00 9.81
N GLN A 5 5.26 -14.31 9.76
CA GLN A 5 5.54 -13.16 10.60
C GLN A 5 5.48 -11.90 9.75
N SER A 6 4.83 -10.85 10.26
CA SER A 6 4.84 -9.55 9.60
C SER A 6 6.24 -8.93 9.63
N LEU A 7 6.51 -8.05 8.68
CA LEU A 7 7.75 -7.29 8.63
C LEU A 7 7.88 -6.37 9.87
N PRO A 8 9.11 -6.11 10.32
CA PRO A 8 9.34 -5.21 11.43
C PRO A 8 8.91 -3.79 11.10
N ARG A 9 8.36 -3.10 12.11
CA ARG A 9 7.87 -1.72 11.99
C ARG A 9 8.48 -0.85 13.07
N GLU A 10 8.81 0.36 12.68
CA GLU A 10 9.14 1.42 13.62
C GLU A 10 7.86 2.07 14.10
N LEU A 11 7.73 2.25 15.40
CA LEU A 11 6.59 2.90 16.04
C LEU A 11 7.01 4.25 16.58
N SER A 12 6.17 5.27 16.38
CA SER A 12 6.35 6.60 16.94
C SER A 12 5.01 7.21 17.33
N LEU A 13 5.03 8.35 18.00
CA LEU A 13 3.84 9.12 18.31
C LEU A 13 3.84 10.42 17.51
N SER A 14 2.67 10.79 17.00
CA SER A 14 2.45 12.13 16.46
C SER A 14 2.45 13.18 17.59
N ASN A 15 2.43 14.46 17.21
CA ASN A 15 2.28 15.54 18.19
C ASN A 15 0.95 15.49 18.96
N ASP A 16 -0.07 14.84 18.37
CA ASP A 16 -1.40 14.66 18.96
C ASP A 16 -1.55 13.31 19.67
N TYR A 17 -0.42 12.63 19.95
CA TYR A 17 -0.34 11.33 20.63
C TYR A 17 -0.99 10.18 19.87
N GLU A 18 -1.11 10.27 18.57
CA GLU A 18 -1.57 9.16 17.75
C GLU A 18 -0.40 8.22 17.41
N LEU A 19 -0.66 6.92 17.41
CA LEU A 19 0.32 5.92 17.03
C LEU A 19 0.61 6.01 15.53
N LEU A 20 1.87 6.23 15.21
CA LEU A 20 2.40 6.14 13.85
C LEU A 20 3.24 4.87 13.71
N GLN A 21 3.18 4.26 12.55
CA GLN A 21 3.95 3.07 12.22
C GLN A 21 4.42 3.13 10.78
N ARG A 22 5.65 2.71 10.55
CA ARG A 22 6.22 2.58 9.21
C ARG A 22 7.11 1.34 9.15
N PHE A 23 7.35 0.85 7.96
CA PHE A 23 8.38 -0.17 7.79
C PHE A 23 9.74 0.38 8.23
N VAL A 24 10.58 -0.49 8.81
CA VAL A 24 11.90 -0.06 9.24
C VAL A 24 12.74 0.38 8.04
N PRO A 25 13.53 1.47 8.15
CA PRO A 25 14.31 2.00 7.02
C PRO A 25 15.32 1.00 6.45
N GLU A 26 15.74 0.04 7.25
CA GLU A 26 16.68 -1.01 6.84
C GLU A 26 16.15 -1.87 5.68
N LEU A 27 14.83 -1.95 5.49
CA LEU A 27 14.24 -2.64 4.34
C LEU A 27 14.61 -2.00 3.00
N GLU A 28 14.93 -0.71 2.99
CA GLU A 28 15.42 -0.04 1.77
C GLU A 28 16.74 -0.63 1.24
N GLN A 29 17.53 -1.26 2.10
CA GLN A 29 18.75 -1.95 1.69
C GLN A 29 18.48 -3.21 0.85
N LEU A 30 17.25 -3.70 0.86
CA LEU A 30 16.81 -4.81 0.02
C LEU A 30 16.47 -4.36 -1.41
N ARG A 31 16.31 -3.06 -1.67
CA ARG A 31 16.04 -2.54 -3.02
C ARG A 31 17.20 -2.85 -3.94
N ILE A 32 16.93 -3.50 -5.06
CA ILE A 32 17.92 -3.81 -6.09
C ILE A 32 17.83 -2.80 -7.22
N GLU A 33 16.64 -2.54 -7.69
CA GLU A 33 16.34 -1.79 -8.89
C GLU A 33 15.01 -1.07 -8.75
N GLU A 34 14.93 0.15 -9.25
CA GLU A 34 13.66 0.87 -9.42
C GLU A 34 13.07 0.42 -10.75
N GLU A 35 11.80 -0.01 -10.70
CA GLU A 35 11.13 -0.59 -11.86
C GLU A 35 10.10 0.40 -12.43
N ASP A 36 9.90 0.32 -13.73
CA ASP A 36 8.78 0.98 -14.39
C ASP A 36 7.45 0.36 -13.97
N GLU A 37 6.37 1.14 -14.04
CA GLU A 37 5.05 0.86 -13.45
C GLU A 37 4.42 -0.49 -13.85
N ASP A 38 4.74 -1.03 -15.02
CA ASP A 38 3.89 -2.05 -15.65
C ASP A 38 4.26 -3.50 -15.31
N ASP A 39 5.53 -3.83 -15.07
CA ASP A 39 5.94 -5.19 -14.78
C ASP A 39 7.29 -5.25 -14.06
N THR A 40 7.27 -5.64 -12.81
CA THR A 40 8.48 -5.73 -11.99
C THR A 40 9.32 -7.00 -12.25
N GLY A 41 8.76 -7.98 -12.93
CA GLY A 41 9.41 -9.28 -13.11
C GLY A 41 9.70 -10.02 -11.79
N SER A 42 9.10 -9.60 -10.67
CA SER A 42 9.34 -10.16 -9.34
C SER A 42 8.07 -10.23 -8.50
N LEU A 43 7.97 -11.27 -7.67
CA LEU A 43 6.95 -11.41 -6.64
C LEU A 43 7.41 -10.82 -5.29
N GLN A 44 8.62 -10.26 -5.22
CA GLN A 44 9.16 -9.57 -4.06
C GLN A 44 9.42 -8.12 -4.44
N ILE A 45 8.52 -7.23 -4.05
CA ILE A 45 8.53 -5.83 -4.44
C ILE A 45 8.14 -4.91 -3.29
N GLU A 46 8.61 -3.69 -3.38
CA GLU A 46 8.17 -2.57 -2.57
C GLU A 46 7.50 -1.54 -3.48
N VAL A 47 6.38 -0.99 -3.04
CA VAL A 47 5.63 0.04 -3.75
C VAL A 47 5.35 1.21 -2.82
N LEU A 48 5.62 2.41 -3.28
CA LEU A 48 5.23 3.65 -2.63
C LEU A 48 4.34 4.44 -3.59
N ALA A 49 3.09 4.64 -3.22
CA ALA A 49 2.12 5.38 -4.01
C ALA A 49 1.55 6.56 -3.22
N THR A 50 1.35 7.68 -3.90
CA THR A 50 0.74 8.89 -3.32
C THR A 50 -0.41 9.35 -4.22
N PHE A 51 -1.51 9.73 -3.59
CA PHE A 51 -2.73 10.18 -4.24
C PHE A 51 -3.17 11.50 -3.62
N GLU A 52 -3.53 12.47 -4.45
CA GLU A 52 -4.03 13.77 -4.00
C GLU A 52 -5.34 14.11 -4.71
N TRP A 53 -6.24 14.79 -4.02
CA TRP A 53 -7.48 15.31 -4.58
C TRP A 53 -7.71 16.76 -4.16
N GLU A 54 -8.68 17.42 -4.77
CA GLU A 54 -9.02 18.81 -4.42
C GLU A 54 -9.63 18.89 -3.02
N GLU A 55 -9.20 19.86 -2.24
CA GLU A 55 -9.71 20.09 -0.89
C GLU A 55 -11.23 20.20 -0.88
N GLY A 56 -11.88 19.52 0.05
CA GLY A 56 -13.35 19.48 0.16
C GLY A 56 -14.06 18.61 -0.89
N HIS A 57 -13.33 17.95 -1.78
CA HIS A 57 -13.89 17.12 -2.85
C HIS A 57 -13.33 15.70 -2.79
N ALA A 58 -13.65 14.97 -1.71
CA ALA A 58 -13.22 13.58 -1.58
C ALA A 58 -13.71 12.76 -2.80
N PRO A 59 -12.86 11.89 -3.36
CA PRO A 59 -13.22 11.06 -4.50
C PRO A 59 -14.42 10.16 -4.21
N SER A 60 -15.35 10.08 -5.16
CA SER A 60 -16.52 9.20 -5.05
C SER A 60 -16.22 7.76 -5.50
N GLU A 61 -15.14 7.57 -6.22
CA GLU A 61 -14.69 6.27 -6.71
C GLU A 61 -13.52 5.76 -5.87
N THR A 62 -13.37 4.45 -5.79
CA THR A 62 -12.21 3.83 -5.18
C THR A 62 -10.97 3.99 -6.06
N PHE A 63 -9.82 4.21 -5.43
CA PHE A 63 -8.55 4.35 -6.11
C PHE A 63 -7.44 3.66 -5.31
N GLY A 64 -6.32 3.37 -5.95
CA GLY A 64 -5.21 2.73 -5.28
C GLY A 64 -4.22 2.03 -6.21
N VAL A 65 -3.61 0.98 -5.68
CA VAL A 65 -2.59 0.15 -6.32
C VAL A 65 -3.13 -1.25 -6.54
N SER A 66 -2.98 -1.73 -7.76
CA SER A 66 -3.20 -3.12 -8.16
C SER A 66 -1.84 -3.82 -8.18
N VAL A 67 -1.71 -4.92 -7.47
CA VAL A 67 -0.50 -5.76 -7.44
C VAL A 67 -0.80 -7.17 -7.91
N LEU A 68 0.24 -7.94 -8.22
CA LEU A 68 0.14 -9.32 -8.69
C LEU A 68 -0.80 -9.45 -9.91
N ASN A 69 -0.60 -8.56 -10.90
CA ASN A 69 -1.38 -8.52 -12.13
C ASN A 69 -2.91 -8.43 -11.90
N GLY A 70 -3.33 -7.59 -10.95
CA GLY A 70 -4.74 -7.39 -10.63
C GLY A 70 -5.35 -8.43 -9.67
N THR A 71 -4.58 -9.39 -9.22
CA THR A 71 -5.05 -10.39 -8.26
C THR A 71 -5.41 -9.76 -6.91
N GLN A 72 -4.72 -8.67 -6.53
CA GLN A 72 -4.97 -7.97 -5.29
C GLN A 72 -5.03 -6.46 -5.50
N LEU A 73 -6.05 -5.84 -4.91
CA LEU A 73 -6.21 -4.39 -4.87
C LEU A 73 -5.96 -3.86 -3.46
N ILE A 74 -5.14 -2.82 -3.37
CA ILE A 74 -4.88 -2.07 -2.14
C ILE A 74 -5.26 -0.63 -2.41
N GLY A 75 -6.22 -0.09 -1.70
CA GLY A 75 -6.72 1.22 -2.09
C GLY A 75 -7.52 1.94 -1.02
N VAL A 76 -8.19 2.97 -1.44
CA VAL A 76 -8.93 3.92 -0.62
C VAL A 76 -10.34 4.08 -1.14
N ASN A 77 -11.30 4.12 -0.22
CA ASN A 77 -12.69 4.43 -0.47
C ASN A 77 -13.12 5.60 0.40
N CYS A 78 -13.52 6.70 -0.22
CA CYS A 78 -14.02 7.92 0.44
C CYS A 78 -15.52 8.13 0.22
N SER A 79 -16.24 7.20 -0.42
CA SER A 79 -17.65 7.36 -0.78
C SER A 79 -18.63 7.10 0.36
N GLY A 80 -18.14 6.59 1.50
CA GLY A 80 -18.97 6.25 2.65
C GLY A 80 -19.00 7.34 3.73
N THR A 81 -20.03 7.31 4.56
CA THR A 81 -20.09 8.06 5.80
C THR A 81 -19.50 7.18 6.91
N PHE A 82 -18.21 7.33 7.17
CA PHE A 82 -17.53 6.60 8.22
C PHE A 82 -17.41 7.49 9.46
N GLU A 83 -17.80 6.98 10.63
CA GLU A 83 -17.82 7.76 11.87
C GLU A 83 -16.41 8.24 12.29
N GLU A 84 -15.39 7.46 11.95
CA GLU A 84 -14.02 7.70 12.42
C GLU A 84 -13.08 8.29 11.36
N SER A 85 -13.45 8.25 10.08
CA SER A 85 -12.60 8.75 9.00
C SER A 85 -13.43 9.07 7.75
N PRO A 86 -13.11 10.15 7.04
CA PRO A 86 -13.76 10.43 5.76
C PRO A 86 -13.42 9.39 4.68
N CYS A 87 -12.33 8.63 4.86
CA CYS A 87 -11.88 7.60 3.93
C CYS A 87 -11.47 6.34 4.68
N MET A 88 -11.71 5.20 4.05
CA MET A 88 -11.27 3.89 4.53
C MET A 88 -10.22 3.33 3.57
N GLY A 89 -9.11 2.85 4.13
CA GLY A 89 -8.17 2.00 3.40
C GLY A 89 -8.71 0.58 3.31
N PHE A 90 -8.38 -0.12 2.23
CA PHE A 90 -8.68 -1.53 2.09
C PHE A 90 -7.51 -2.29 1.45
N ALA A 91 -7.39 -3.56 1.79
CA ALA A 91 -6.46 -4.49 1.16
C ALA A 91 -7.19 -5.81 0.86
N GLY A 92 -7.47 -6.04 -0.40
CA GLY A 92 -8.35 -7.12 -0.83
C GLY A 92 -9.76 -7.01 -0.27
N ASP A 93 -10.44 -8.15 -0.18
CA ASP A 93 -11.81 -8.22 0.33
C ASP A 93 -11.89 -8.39 1.86
N SER A 94 -10.77 -8.62 2.52
CA SER A 94 -10.75 -9.07 3.92
C SER A 94 -10.21 -8.06 4.92
N ALA A 95 -9.50 -7.04 4.49
CA ALA A 95 -8.91 -6.04 5.36
C ALA A 95 -9.42 -4.63 5.03
N MET A 96 -9.99 -3.96 6.01
CA MET A 96 -10.45 -2.57 5.91
C MET A 96 -10.19 -1.84 7.23
N GLY A 97 -9.79 -0.58 7.16
CA GLY A 97 -9.53 0.24 8.33
C GLY A 97 -9.55 1.74 8.05
N PRO A 98 -9.80 2.57 9.07
CA PRO A 98 -9.83 4.02 8.94
C PRO A 98 -8.44 4.57 8.60
N ILE A 99 -8.39 5.53 7.70
CA ILE A 99 -7.20 6.31 7.39
C ILE A 99 -7.28 7.62 8.18
N LEU A 100 -6.90 7.58 9.45
CA LEU A 100 -7.02 8.70 10.38
C LEU A 100 -5.66 9.38 10.64
N PRO A 101 -5.69 10.68 10.88
CA PRO A 101 -6.56 11.62 10.22
C PRO A 101 -6.08 11.84 8.79
N VAL A 102 -6.99 12.05 7.88
CA VAL A 102 -6.65 12.62 6.58
C VAL A 102 -6.44 14.11 6.82
N GLU A 103 -5.27 14.49 7.31
CA GLU A 103 -4.90 15.88 7.62
C GLU A 103 -4.83 16.75 6.37
N THR A 104 -4.60 16.09 5.26
CA THR A 104 -4.53 16.70 3.96
C THR A 104 -5.40 15.88 3.00
N ASN A 105 -5.79 16.47 1.92
CA ASN A 105 -6.47 15.80 0.79
C ASN A 105 -5.50 14.89 0.01
N SER A 106 -4.70 14.11 0.74
CA SER A 106 -3.75 13.16 0.18
C SER A 106 -3.64 11.89 1.02
N VAL A 107 -3.29 10.80 0.36
CA VAL A 107 -3.00 9.51 0.97
C VAL A 107 -1.70 8.96 0.39
N THR A 108 -0.81 8.53 1.27
CA THR A 108 0.36 7.73 0.91
C THR A 108 0.12 6.29 1.32
N VAL A 109 0.40 5.36 0.41
CA VAL A 109 0.31 3.92 0.65
C VAL A 109 1.67 3.30 0.40
N HIS A 110 2.23 2.67 1.43
CA HIS A 110 3.48 1.94 1.36
C HIS A 110 3.17 0.44 1.42
N ILE A 111 3.55 -0.31 0.38
CA ILE A 111 3.19 -1.71 0.21
C ILE A 111 4.47 -2.53 0.07
N ILE A 112 4.51 -3.68 0.73
CA ILE A 112 5.52 -4.71 0.47
C ILE A 112 4.79 -6.00 0.11
N VAL A 113 5.15 -6.55 -1.04
CA VAL A 113 4.70 -7.86 -1.50
C VAL A 113 5.85 -8.84 -1.32
N ASP A 114 5.59 -9.94 -0.67
CA ASP A 114 6.49 -11.08 -0.58
C ASP A 114 5.73 -12.36 -0.98
N HIS A 115 5.76 -12.65 -2.27
CA HIS A 115 5.04 -13.77 -2.90
C HIS A 115 3.53 -13.70 -2.65
N GLN A 116 3.05 -14.31 -1.58
CA GLN A 116 1.63 -14.40 -1.23
C GLN A 116 1.23 -13.44 -0.12
N ILE A 117 2.19 -12.86 0.60
CA ILE A 117 1.95 -11.95 1.71
C ILE A 117 2.06 -10.53 1.19
N ILE A 118 1.07 -9.73 1.50
CA ILE A 118 1.03 -8.33 1.13
C ILE A 118 0.79 -7.52 2.39
N GLU A 119 1.75 -6.69 2.74
CA GLU A 119 1.64 -5.74 3.84
C GLU A 119 1.52 -4.34 3.30
N SER A 120 0.58 -3.56 3.82
CA SER A 120 0.37 -2.17 3.42
C SER A 120 0.22 -1.26 4.63
N ILE A 121 0.75 -0.05 4.53
CA ILE A 121 0.63 0.99 5.55
C ILE A 121 0.12 2.27 4.88
N PHE A 122 -1.01 2.77 5.35
CA PHE A 122 -1.64 3.99 4.88
C PHE A 122 -1.30 5.16 5.81
N ASN A 123 -0.77 6.25 5.26
CA ASN A 123 -0.41 7.49 5.98
C ASN A 123 0.45 7.26 7.24
N ASN A 124 1.29 6.25 7.24
CA ASN A 124 2.07 5.81 8.42
C ASN A 124 1.19 5.50 9.65
N ARG A 125 -0.07 5.14 9.49
CA ARG A 125 -1.02 4.93 10.58
C ARG A 125 -1.67 3.56 10.53
N THR A 126 -2.43 3.27 9.48
CA THR A 126 -3.21 2.06 9.37
C THR A 126 -2.46 1.01 8.59
N ALA A 127 -2.10 -0.06 9.25
CA ALA A 127 -1.41 -1.19 8.65
C ALA A 127 -2.37 -2.35 8.41
N MET A 128 -2.23 -3.00 7.28
CA MET A 128 -3.03 -4.16 6.88
C MET A 128 -2.12 -5.25 6.34
N VAL A 129 -2.52 -6.49 6.58
CA VAL A 129 -1.89 -7.67 6.00
C VAL A 129 -2.97 -8.46 5.26
N THR A 130 -2.69 -8.81 4.04
CA THR A 130 -3.56 -9.67 3.23
C THR A 130 -2.75 -10.74 2.52
N TYR A 131 -3.44 -11.74 2.01
CA TYR A 131 -2.86 -12.86 1.31
C TYR A 131 -3.48 -12.99 -0.07
N ALA A 132 -2.65 -13.14 -1.08
CA ALA A 132 -3.09 -13.45 -2.43
C ALA A 132 -2.19 -14.55 -3.00
N THR A 133 -2.78 -15.49 -3.71
CA THR A 133 -2.03 -16.54 -4.37
C THR A 133 -1.96 -16.22 -5.86
N PRO A 134 -0.81 -15.76 -6.38
CA PRO A 134 -0.65 -15.58 -7.82
C PRO A 134 -0.82 -16.92 -8.52
N SER A 135 -1.50 -16.94 -9.66
CA SER A 135 -1.72 -18.17 -10.43
C SER A 135 -0.46 -18.62 -11.19
N SER A 136 0.53 -17.74 -11.30
CA SER A 136 1.87 -18.04 -11.85
C SER A 136 2.90 -17.05 -11.32
N GLU A 137 4.18 -17.42 -11.40
CA GLU A 137 5.30 -16.55 -11.04
C GLU A 137 5.48 -15.36 -12.00
N THR A 138 4.74 -15.32 -13.09
CA THR A 138 4.74 -14.21 -14.06
C THR A 138 3.66 -13.16 -13.77
N GLN A 139 2.89 -13.31 -12.70
CA GLN A 139 1.91 -12.29 -12.27
C GLN A 139 2.58 -11.21 -11.43
N THR A 140 3.40 -10.42 -12.06
CA THR A 140 4.29 -9.44 -11.40
C THR A 140 3.91 -7.98 -11.66
N ALA A 141 2.87 -7.74 -12.48
CA ALA A 141 2.47 -6.38 -12.85
C ALA A 141 1.90 -5.60 -11.65
N VAL A 142 2.27 -4.33 -11.62
CA VAL A 142 1.79 -3.33 -10.65
C VAL A 142 1.24 -2.15 -11.44
N SER A 143 0.10 -1.62 -11.03
CA SER A 143 -0.49 -0.46 -11.68
C SER A 143 -1.36 0.36 -10.72
N LEU A 144 -1.59 1.62 -11.07
CA LEU A 144 -2.59 2.45 -10.40
C LEU A 144 -3.98 2.16 -10.97
N PHE A 145 -5.01 2.33 -10.14
CA PHE A 145 -6.41 2.29 -10.57
C PHE A 145 -7.22 3.43 -9.95
N GLY A 146 -8.32 3.83 -10.60
CA GLY A 146 -9.26 4.81 -10.09
C GLY A 146 -8.72 6.24 -10.01
N THR A 147 -7.68 6.58 -10.76
CA THR A 147 -6.96 7.86 -10.64
C THR A 147 -7.52 9.00 -11.47
N THR A 148 -8.53 8.75 -12.31
CA THR A 148 -9.05 9.72 -13.30
C THR A 148 -9.57 11.02 -12.66
N ASN A 149 -10.16 10.94 -11.47
CA ASN A 149 -10.77 12.08 -10.76
C ASN A 149 -9.87 12.62 -9.64
N LEU A 150 -8.60 12.21 -9.60
CA LEU A 150 -7.61 12.74 -8.67
C LEU A 150 -6.89 13.95 -9.27
N LYS A 151 -6.42 14.83 -8.40
CA LYS A 151 -5.58 15.97 -8.78
C LYS A 151 -4.20 15.49 -9.25
N SER A 152 -3.64 14.53 -8.51
CA SER A 152 -2.39 13.88 -8.87
C SER A 152 -2.30 12.48 -8.29
N SER A 153 -1.50 11.65 -8.92
CA SER A 153 -1.09 10.35 -8.41
C SER A 153 0.34 10.05 -8.85
N SER A 154 1.07 9.36 -7.99
CA SER A 154 2.42 8.90 -8.30
C SER A 154 2.65 7.51 -7.73
N ILE A 155 3.53 6.77 -8.37
CA ILE A 155 3.96 5.45 -7.92
C ILE A 155 5.46 5.32 -8.13
N GLN A 156 6.12 4.66 -7.18
CA GLN A 156 7.49 4.19 -7.29
C GLN A 156 7.49 2.72 -6.88
N THR A 157 8.19 1.89 -7.63
CA THR A 157 8.25 0.45 -7.41
C THR A 157 9.70 0.00 -7.42
N TRP A 158 10.07 -0.84 -6.48
CA TRP A 158 11.39 -1.43 -6.39
C TRP A 158 11.28 -2.95 -6.31
N LYS A 159 12.13 -3.61 -7.05
CA LYS A 159 12.38 -5.03 -6.87
C LYS A 159 13.22 -5.24 -5.61
N LEU A 160 12.82 -6.21 -4.81
CA LEU A 160 13.55 -6.55 -3.58
C LEU A 160 14.46 -7.76 -3.79
N ARG A 161 15.57 -7.74 -3.08
CA ARG A 161 16.52 -8.86 -3.02
C ARG A 161 15.94 -9.96 -2.14
N ASP A 162 16.12 -11.20 -2.56
CA ASP A 162 15.86 -12.35 -1.71
C ASP A 162 16.79 -12.30 -0.47
N ALA A 163 16.18 -12.38 0.71
CA ALA A 163 16.89 -12.34 1.99
C ALA A 163 17.89 -13.48 2.18
N ASN A 164 17.79 -14.55 1.40
CA ASN A 164 18.72 -15.67 1.43
C ASN A 164 20.05 -15.42 0.68
N ASN A 165 20.20 -14.26 0.06
CA ASN A 165 21.39 -13.89 -0.72
C ASN A 165 22.29 -12.85 -0.01
N PHE A 166 22.29 -12.85 1.33
CA PHE A 166 23.26 -12.11 2.14
C PHE A 166 24.50 -12.93 2.44
#